data_ade8f769ab95165fe0a877a2abe5d9a2
#
_entry.id   ade8f769ab95165fe0a877a2abe5d9a2
#
_cell.length_a   1.000
_cell.length_b   1.000
_cell.length_c   1.000
_cell.angle_alpha   90.00
_cell.angle_beta   90.00
_cell.angle_gamma   90.00
#
_symmetry.space_group_name_H-M   'P 1'
#
loop_
_entity.id
_entity.type
_entity.pdbx_description
1 polymer ?
#
loop_
_entity_poly.entity_id
_entity_poly.type
_entity_poly.pdbx_seq_one_letter_code
_entity_poly.pdbx_strand_id
1 'polypeptide(L)'
;REVRTQYRKVFCVDNLRECLTQGKDMIQWECPVYAAKGISLRMIRTTVEMVRNVSYDRLEALIYFSDITENYFSEQIPHMLYRKNFDRIEIIDGQRDCVRLDHPGICAMEMVLAEEISYSGYVTEVMKKFVPDDEKSVYDKCVRLDTIRKELQEKDRYSFSVHQFNKEGEKCLKNYTFFYLNKFFDTIVATVEDITEKFEQDILTGGYNRQGFIRHVERILKESEDRTGYAVVFFDIKNFKAVNELFGTEIG
;
A
#
# COMPACT_ATOMS: atom_id res chain seq x y z
N ARG A 1 -10.60 -18.84 -13.58
CA ARG A 1 -10.98 -20.27 -13.72
C ARG A 1 -10.95 -20.97 -12.35
N GLU A 2 -9.98 -20.73 -11.55
CA GLU A 2 -9.73 -21.34 -10.23
C GLU A 2 -10.77 -20.93 -9.16
N VAL A 3 -11.09 -19.64 -9.06
CA VAL A 3 -12.17 -19.13 -8.17
C VAL A 3 -13.50 -19.83 -8.44
N ARG A 4 -13.86 -20.01 -9.72
CA ARG A 4 -15.08 -20.71 -10.10
C ARG A 4 -15.08 -22.18 -9.68
N THR A 5 -13.94 -22.81 -9.73
CA THR A 5 -13.76 -24.21 -9.31
C THR A 5 -13.88 -24.33 -7.80
N GLN A 6 -13.27 -23.42 -7.05
CA GLN A 6 -13.37 -23.41 -5.59
C GLN A 6 -14.79 -23.06 -5.12
N TYR A 7 -15.44 -22.05 -5.73
CA TYR A 7 -16.83 -21.73 -5.45
C TYR A 7 -17.72 -22.95 -5.59
N ARG A 8 -17.57 -23.71 -6.69
CA ARG A 8 -18.33 -24.94 -6.92
C ARG A 8 -18.06 -26.02 -5.88
N LYS A 9 -16.82 -26.15 -5.38
CA LYS A 9 -16.48 -27.10 -4.32
C LYS A 9 -17.11 -26.73 -2.99
N VAL A 10 -17.08 -25.45 -2.62
CA VAL A 10 -17.63 -24.95 -1.35
C VAL A 10 -19.13 -25.12 -1.31
N PHE A 11 -19.84 -24.79 -2.42
CA PHE A 11 -21.30 -24.75 -2.47
C PHE A 11 -21.93 -25.94 -3.24
N CYS A 12 -21.20 -27.05 -3.39
CA CYS A 12 -21.82 -28.27 -3.91
C CYS A 12 -22.69 -28.93 -2.84
N VAL A 13 -23.73 -29.62 -3.29
CA VAL A 13 -24.73 -30.26 -2.41
C VAL A 13 -24.10 -31.23 -1.41
N ASP A 14 -23.07 -31.96 -1.84
CA ASP A 14 -22.39 -32.93 -0.98
C ASP A 14 -21.65 -32.27 0.17
N ASN A 15 -20.92 -31.16 -0.12
CA ASN A 15 -20.23 -30.39 0.92
C ASN A 15 -21.22 -29.72 1.88
N LEU A 16 -22.34 -29.20 1.36
CA LEU A 16 -23.39 -28.61 2.20
C LEU A 16 -23.99 -29.63 3.16
N ARG A 17 -24.23 -30.86 2.70
CA ARG A 17 -24.73 -31.98 3.53
C ARG A 17 -23.70 -32.37 4.60
N GLU A 18 -22.43 -32.46 4.20
CA GLU A 18 -21.34 -32.77 5.13
C GLU A 18 -21.23 -31.72 6.23
N CYS A 19 -21.24 -30.40 5.89
CA CYS A 19 -21.25 -29.34 6.86
C CYS A 19 -22.42 -29.42 7.84
N LEU A 20 -23.62 -29.72 7.33
CA LEU A 20 -24.79 -29.86 8.19
C LEU A 20 -24.66 -31.06 9.15
N THR A 21 -24.09 -32.17 8.72
CA THR A 21 -23.83 -33.33 9.58
C THR A 21 -22.80 -33.04 10.66
N GLN A 22 -21.91 -32.04 10.41
CA GLN A 22 -20.93 -31.52 11.38
C GLN A 22 -21.52 -30.43 12.29
N GLY A 23 -22.82 -30.15 12.22
CA GLY A 23 -23.50 -29.16 13.02
C GLY A 23 -23.30 -27.72 12.53
N LYS A 24 -22.84 -27.52 11.30
CA LYS A 24 -22.69 -26.21 10.66
C LYS A 24 -23.91 -26.00 9.76
N ASP A 25 -24.78 -25.10 10.17
CA ASP A 25 -26.00 -24.70 9.45
C ASP A 25 -25.78 -23.51 8.49
N MET A 26 -24.62 -22.85 8.60
CA MET A 26 -24.24 -21.70 7.79
C MET A 26 -22.85 -21.83 7.22
N ILE A 27 -22.67 -21.50 5.95
CA ILE A 27 -21.39 -21.42 5.26
C ILE A 27 -21.26 -20.03 4.64
N GLN A 28 -20.11 -19.41 4.83
CA GLN A 28 -19.77 -18.13 4.21
C GLN A 28 -18.50 -18.26 3.38
N TRP A 29 -18.48 -17.58 2.26
CA TRP A 29 -17.31 -17.48 1.41
C TRP A 29 -17.22 -16.11 0.75
N GLU A 30 -16.03 -15.52 0.83
CA GLU A 30 -15.77 -14.19 0.28
C GLU A 30 -14.91 -14.31 -0.96
N CYS A 31 -15.29 -13.62 -2.01
CA CYS A 31 -14.52 -13.60 -3.24
C CYS A 31 -14.62 -12.26 -3.96
N PRO A 32 -13.58 -11.85 -4.69
CA PRO A 32 -13.67 -10.73 -5.60
C PRO A 32 -14.53 -11.07 -6.79
N VAL A 33 -15.48 -10.19 -7.10
CA VAL A 33 -16.38 -10.28 -8.24
C VAL A 33 -16.29 -8.98 -9.02
N TYR A 34 -16.31 -9.08 -10.33
CA TYR A 34 -16.30 -7.91 -11.21
C TYR A 34 -17.72 -7.56 -11.61
N ALA A 35 -18.07 -6.29 -11.45
CA ALA A 35 -19.36 -5.79 -11.88
C ALA A 35 -19.57 -5.98 -13.40
N ALA A 36 -20.83 -6.04 -13.85
CA ALA A 36 -21.25 -6.50 -15.17
C ALA A 36 -20.61 -5.78 -16.39
N LYS A 37 -19.90 -4.68 -16.20
CA LYS A 37 -19.13 -3.99 -17.25
C LYS A 37 -17.62 -4.14 -17.11
N GLY A 38 -17.14 -4.99 -16.20
CA GLY A 38 -15.72 -5.26 -16.03
C GLY A 38 -14.93 -4.15 -15.34
N ILE A 39 -15.58 -3.15 -14.77
CA ILE A 39 -14.97 -1.88 -14.40
C ILE A 39 -14.75 -1.74 -12.88
N SER A 40 -15.38 -2.51 -12.01
CA SER A 40 -15.11 -2.40 -10.57
C SER A 40 -14.98 -3.74 -9.87
N LEU A 41 -13.89 -3.90 -9.16
CA LEU A 41 -13.66 -5.01 -8.25
C LEU A 41 -14.56 -4.83 -7.03
N ARG A 42 -15.42 -5.80 -6.77
CA ARG A 42 -16.26 -5.85 -5.58
C ARG A 42 -15.94 -7.09 -4.77
N MET A 43 -15.90 -6.95 -3.47
CA MET A 43 -15.82 -8.09 -2.56
C MET A 43 -17.24 -8.53 -2.23
N ILE A 44 -17.59 -9.75 -2.62
CA ILE A 44 -18.91 -10.34 -2.37
C ILE A 44 -18.78 -11.46 -1.36
N ARG A 45 -19.56 -11.37 -0.28
CA ARG A 45 -19.78 -12.47 0.64
C ARG A 45 -21.00 -13.25 0.19
N THR A 46 -20.79 -14.52 -0.15
CA THR A 46 -21.88 -15.49 -0.37
C THR A 46 -22.13 -16.20 0.93
N THR A 47 -23.35 -16.14 1.44
CA THR A 47 -23.78 -16.87 2.62
C THR A 47 -24.83 -17.91 2.19
N VAL A 48 -24.66 -19.14 2.67
CA VAL A 48 -25.63 -20.22 2.50
C VAL A 48 -26.06 -20.64 3.89
N GLU A 49 -27.34 -20.44 4.19
CA GLU A 49 -28.01 -20.96 5.39
C GLU A 49 -28.79 -22.22 5.04
N MET A 50 -28.56 -23.28 5.77
CA MET A 50 -29.21 -24.57 5.56
C MET A 50 -30.27 -24.78 6.62
N VAL A 51 -31.52 -24.99 6.17
CA VAL A 51 -32.66 -25.19 7.04
C VAL A 51 -33.31 -26.55 6.71
N ARG A 52 -33.55 -27.34 7.73
CA ARG A 52 -34.32 -28.58 7.57
C ARG A 52 -35.80 -28.23 7.65
N ASN A 53 -36.49 -28.33 6.53
CA ASN A 53 -37.94 -28.18 6.50
C ASN A 53 -38.60 -29.44 7.06
N VAL A 54 -39.07 -29.33 8.30
CA VAL A 54 -39.66 -30.47 9.05
C VAL A 54 -40.94 -30.99 8.39
N SER A 55 -41.71 -30.11 7.73
CA SER A 55 -42.97 -30.47 7.12
C SER A 55 -42.84 -31.35 5.85
N TYR A 56 -41.71 -31.21 5.16
CA TYR A 56 -41.46 -31.94 3.90
C TYR A 56 -40.25 -32.90 3.98
N ASP A 57 -39.62 -33.02 5.15
CA ASP A 57 -38.36 -33.75 5.36
C ASP A 57 -37.30 -33.44 4.29
N ARG A 58 -37.17 -32.17 3.94
CA ARG A 58 -36.26 -31.68 2.93
C ARG A 58 -35.25 -30.73 3.52
N LEU A 59 -34.05 -30.79 2.95
CA LEU A 59 -33.03 -29.79 3.19
C LEU A 59 -33.26 -28.63 2.24
N GLU A 60 -33.48 -27.44 2.75
CA GLU A 60 -33.56 -26.19 2.00
C GLU A 60 -32.33 -25.35 2.28
N ALA A 61 -31.82 -24.67 1.28
CA ALA A 61 -30.69 -23.77 1.40
C ALA A 61 -31.11 -22.36 0.91
N LEU A 62 -30.98 -21.39 1.80
CA LEU A 62 -31.14 -19.98 1.45
C LEU A 62 -29.76 -19.44 1.10
N ILE A 63 -29.64 -18.89 -0.11
CA ILE A 63 -28.40 -18.30 -0.62
C ILE A 63 -28.61 -16.80 -0.80
N TYR A 64 -27.74 -16.00 -0.18
CA TYR A 64 -27.76 -14.56 -0.38
C TYR A 64 -26.34 -14.00 -0.55
N PHE A 65 -26.29 -12.85 -1.23
CA PHE A 65 -25.05 -12.18 -1.59
C PHE A 65 -25.03 -10.81 -0.95
N SER A 66 -23.94 -10.49 -0.26
CA SER A 66 -23.73 -9.16 0.31
C SER A 66 -22.51 -8.53 -0.34
N ASP A 67 -22.64 -7.31 -0.83
CA ASP A 67 -21.52 -6.49 -1.23
C ASP A 67 -20.83 -5.99 0.04
N ILE A 68 -19.63 -6.48 0.32
CA ILE A 68 -18.84 -6.14 1.50
C ILE A 68 -17.62 -5.30 1.14
N THR A 69 -17.61 -4.73 -0.07
CA THR A 69 -16.42 -4.03 -0.60
C THR A 69 -15.92 -2.95 0.35
N GLU A 70 -16.80 -2.06 0.80
CA GLU A 70 -16.42 -0.98 1.70
C GLU A 70 -15.95 -1.50 3.06
N ASN A 71 -16.67 -2.44 3.66
CA ASN A 71 -16.31 -3.03 4.94
C ASN A 71 -15.02 -3.83 4.85
N TYR A 72 -14.84 -4.62 3.78
CA TYR A 72 -13.64 -5.41 3.56
C TYR A 72 -12.39 -4.55 3.51
N PHE A 73 -12.42 -3.47 2.73
CA PHE A 73 -11.27 -2.58 2.63
C PHE A 73 -11.14 -1.67 3.87
N SER A 74 -12.23 -1.22 4.45
CA SER A 74 -12.19 -0.38 5.66
C SER A 74 -11.78 -1.13 6.93
N GLU A 75 -12.02 -2.42 7.02
CA GLU A 75 -11.60 -3.25 8.17
C GLU A 75 -10.19 -3.81 7.99
N GLN A 76 -9.84 -4.30 6.79
CA GLN A 76 -8.54 -4.93 6.56
C GLN A 76 -7.40 -3.90 6.46
N ILE A 77 -7.63 -2.77 5.81
CA ILE A 77 -6.60 -1.75 5.60
C ILE A 77 -6.25 -0.99 6.89
N PRO A 78 -7.21 -0.48 7.70
CA PRO A 78 -6.86 0.26 8.91
C PRO A 78 -6.10 -0.55 9.95
N HIS A 79 -6.44 -1.82 10.15
CA HIS A 79 -5.71 -2.67 11.09
C HIS A 79 -4.23 -2.83 10.71
N MET A 80 -3.92 -2.79 9.42
CA MET A 80 -2.55 -2.87 8.92
C MET A 80 -1.84 -1.51 8.93
N LEU A 81 -2.58 -0.40 8.87
CA LEU A 81 -2.07 0.94 8.57
C LEU A 81 -2.23 1.96 9.71
N TYR A 82 -2.90 1.64 10.81
CA TYR A 82 -3.37 2.55 11.87
C TYR A 82 -2.29 3.40 12.58
N ARG A 83 -1.02 3.27 12.23
CA ARG A 83 0.08 3.99 12.88
C ARG A 83 0.95 4.86 11.96
N LYS A 84 0.63 4.99 10.69
CA LYS A 84 1.48 5.74 9.75
C LYS A 84 0.66 6.68 8.89
N ASN A 85 1.11 7.92 8.76
CA ASN A 85 0.61 8.86 7.77
C ASN A 85 1.19 8.44 6.40
N PHE A 86 0.38 7.75 5.59
CA PHE A 86 0.76 7.45 4.22
C PHE A 86 0.28 8.57 3.30
N ASP A 87 1.11 8.92 2.35
CA ASP A 87 0.72 9.86 1.30
C ASP A 87 -0.30 9.23 0.36
N ARG A 88 -0.19 7.90 0.13
CA ARG A 88 -1.02 7.19 -0.81
C ARG A 88 -1.11 5.71 -0.47
N ILE A 89 -2.30 5.15 -0.67
CA ILE A 89 -2.57 3.72 -0.57
C ILE A 89 -3.16 3.27 -1.90
N GLU A 90 -2.56 2.25 -2.48
CA GLU A 90 -2.92 1.69 -3.78
C GLU A 90 -3.33 0.23 -3.58
N ILE A 91 -4.50 -0.16 -4.08
CA ILE A 91 -4.96 -1.54 -4.11
C ILE A 91 -4.85 -2.02 -5.54
N ILE A 92 -3.99 -3.01 -5.77
CA ILE A 92 -3.60 -3.50 -7.08
C ILE A 92 -4.22 -4.88 -7.29
N ASP A 93 -4.97 -5.03 -8.38
CA ASP A 93 -5.34 -6.34 -8.90
C ASP A 93 -4.30 -6.78 -9.93
N GLY A 94 -3.40 -7.64 -9.49
CA GLY A 94 -2.32 -8.12 -10.33
C GLY A 94 -2.79 -9.00 -11.48
N GLN A 95 -3.94 -9.70 -11.35
CA GLN A 95 -4.47 -10.55 -12.44
C GLN A 95 -4.99 -9.73 -13.61
N ARG A 96 -5.47 -8.52 -13.36
CA ARG A 96 -6.11 -7.66 -14.37
C ARG A 96 -5.32 -6.42 -14.73
N ASP A 97 -4.17 -6.22 -14.11
CA ASP A 97 -3.40 -4.99 -14.28
C ASP A 97 -4.23 -3.73 -13.94
N CYS A 98 -5.00 -3.78 -12.85
CA CYS A 98 -5.81 -2.65 -12.41
C CYS A 98 -5.34 -2.12 -11.06
N VAL A 99 -5.49 -0.81 -10.84
CA VAL A 99 -5.21 -0.15 -9.55
C VAL A 99 -6.39 0.71 -9.13
N ARG A 100 -6.70 0.65 -7.84
CA ARG A 100 -7.61 1.56 -7.16
C ARG A 100 -6.82 2.34 -6.12
N LEU A 101 -7.03 3.65 -6.07
CA LEU A 101 -6.44 4.52 -5.06
C LEU A 101 -7.45 4.70 -3.91
N ASP A 102 -7.10 4.19 -2.73
CA ASP A 102 -7.98 4.25 -1.56
C ASP A 102 -7.74 5.53 -0.74
N HIS A 103 -6.50 5.99 -0.69
CA HIS A 103 -6.14 7.27 -0.09
C HIS A 103 -5.25 8.04 -1.07
N PRO A 104 -5.81 8.98 -1.82
CA PRO A 104 -5.07 9.66 -2.90
C PRO A 104 -4.02 10.66 -2.42
N GLY A 105 -3.92 10.94 -1.09
CA GLY A 105 -2.89 11.79 -0.51
C GLY A 105 -2.78 13.20 -1.11
N ILE A 106 -1.79 13.94 -0.65
CA ILE A 106 -1.50 15.31 -1.11
C ILE A 106 -1.01 15.35 -2.58
N CYS A 107 -0.45 14.25 -3.07
CA CYS A 107 -0.10 14.05 -4.49
C CYS A 107 -1.27 13.57 -5.34
N ALA A 108 -2.51 13.80 -4.91
CA ALA A 108 -3.67 13.44 -5.69
C ALA A 108 -3.60 14.13 -7.05
N MET A 109 -3.18 13.35 -8.00
CA MET A 109 -3.25 13.69 -9.39
C MET A 109 -4.72 13.89 -9.73
N GLU A 110 -5.03 14.92 -10.50
CA GLU A 110 -6.34 15.12 -11.13
C GLU A 110 -6.82 13.89 -11.95
N MET A 111 -6.00 12.84 -12.04
CA MET A 111 -6.28 11.57 -12.72
C MET A 111 -7.27 10.65 -11.99
N VAL A 112 -7.71 10.96 -10.79
CA VAL A 112 -8.20 9.93 -9.84
C VAL A 112 -9.71 9.74 -9.81
N LEU A 113 -10.47 10.33 -10.69
CA LEU A 113 -11.91 10.13 -10.72
C LEU A 113 -12.42 9.17 -11.81
N ALA A 114 -11.53 8.47 -12.52
CA ALA A 114 -11.94 7.39 -13.42
C ALA A 114 -11.92 6.05 -12.68
N GLU A 115 -13.00 5.32 -12.76
CA GLU A 115 -13.35 4.17 -11.94
C GLU A 115 -12.41 2.96 -12.00
N GLU A 116 -11.47 2.86 -12.92
CA GLU A 116 -10.36 1.89 -12.93
C GLU A 116 -9.26 2.35 -13.88
N ILE A 117 -8.05 2.37 -13.38
CA ILE A 117 -6.87 2.72 -14.14
C ILE A 117 -6.04 1.45 -14.29
N SER A 118 -5.51 1.19 -15.49
CA SER A 118 -4.50 0.16 -15.69
C SER A 118 -3.31 0.47 -14.78
N TYR A 119 -2.87 -0.49 -13.97
CA TYR A 119 -1.71 -0.31 -13.09
C TYR A 119 -0.45 0.03 -13.87
N SER A 120 -0.17 -0.69 -14.97
CA SER A 120 0.97 -0.43 -15.83
C SER A 120 0.92 0.96 -16.49
N GLY A 121 -0.27 1.41 -16.87
CA GLY A 121 -0.49 2.79 -17.35
C GLY A 121 -0.24 3.82 -16.26
N TYR A 122 -0.78 3.59 -15.07
CA TYR A 122 -0.62 4.45 -13.91
C TYR A 122 0.84 4.63 -13.49
N VAL A 123 1.60 3.54 -13.31
CA VAL A 123 3.02 3.66 -12.92
C VAL A 123 3.87 4.32 -14.01
N THR A 124 3.49 4.15 -15.29
CA THR A 124 4.14 4.85 -16.41
C THR A 124 3.92 6.36 -16.33
N GLU A 125 2.70 6.80 -16.00
CA GLU A 125 2.39 8.24 -15.84
C GLU A 125 3.07 8.82 -14.61
N VAL A 126 3.10 8.10 -13.48
CA VAL A 126 3.85 8.51 -12.28
C VAL A 126 5.32 8.67 -12.61
N MET A 127 5.92 7.70 -13.30
CA MET A 127 7.32 7.72 -13.72
C MET A 127 7.63 8.94 -14.60
N LYS A 128 6.78 9.22 -15.59
CA LYS A 128 6.99 10.34 -16.51
C LYS A 128 6.91 11.70 -15.82
N LYS A 129 5.93 11.89 -14.92
CA LYS A 129 5.60 13.19 -14.34
C LYS A 129 6.40 13.52 -13.09
N PHE A 130 6.70 12.51 -12.28
CA PHE A 130 7.20 12.75 -10.93
C PHE A 130 8.58 12.18 -10.64
N VAL A 131 9.05 11.16 -11.39
CA VAL A 131 10.33 10.52 -11.11
C VAL A 131 11.45 11.23 -11.88
N PRO A 132 12.57 11.61 -11.21
CA PRO A 132 13.75 12.15 -11.87
C PRO A 132 14.31 11.21 -12.94
N ASP A 133 14.86 11.77 -14.02
CA ASP A 133 15.31 10.99 -15.19
C ASP A 133 16.37 9.95 -14.83
N ASP A 134 17.26 10.26 -13.91
CA ASP A 134 18.32 9.37 -13.42
C ASP A 134 17.79 8.18 -12.62
N GLU A 135 16.57 8.28 -12.05
CA GLU A 135 15.97 7.22 -11.24
C GLU A 135 14.85 6.45 -11.97
N LYS A 136 14.42 6.87 -13.17
CA LYS A 136 13.33 6.24 -13.93
C LYS A 136 13.55 4.74 -14.17
N SER A 137 14.76 4.35 -14.50
CA SER A 137 15.09 2.95 -14.78
C SER A 137 14.96 2.06 -13.53
N VAL A 138 15.34 2.59 -12.36
CA VAL A 138 15.21 1.89 -11.08
C VAL A 138 13.74 1.79 -10.71
N TYR A 139 13.00 2.90 -10.80
CA TYR A 139 11.58 2.93 -10.53
C TYR A 139 10.81 1.92 -11.39
N ASP A 140 10.97 1.97 -12.72
CA ASP A 140 10.30 1.06 -13.66
C ASP A 140 10.53 -0.41 -13.29
N LYS A 141 11.77 -0.77 -12.97
CA LYS A 141 12.11 -2.14 -12.56
C LYS A 141 11.40 -2.55 -11.26
N CYS A 142 11.37 -1.65 -10.28
CA CYS A 142 10.85 -1.95 -8.94
C CYS A 142 9.33 -2.06 -8.89
N VAL A 143 8.60 -1.29 -9.72
CA VAL A 143 7.13 -1.27 -9.73
C VAL A 143 6.50 -2.31 -10.65
N ARG A 144 7.27 -3.07 -11.43
CA ARG A 144 6.71 -4.13 -12.29
C ARG A 144 6.07 -5.23 -11.46
N LEU A 145 4.87 -5.64 -11.82
CA LEU A 145 4.13 -6.70 -11.13
C LEU A 145 4.95 -7.99 -10.98
N ASP A 146 5.73 -8.37 -12.02
CA ASP A 146 6.57 -9.56 -11.96
C ASP A 146 7.69 -9.42 -10.90
N THR A 147 8.29 -8.24 -10.77
CA THR A 147 9.28 -7.95 -9.72
C THR A 147 8.64 -8.02 -8.34
N ILE A 148 7.49 -7.34 -8.18
CA ILE A 148 6.75 -7.32 -6.91
C ILE A 148 6.37 -8.74 -6.49
N ARG A 149 5.79 -9.52 -7.38
CA ARG A 149 5.40 -10.91 -7.12
C ARG A 149 6.60 -11.78 -6.71
N LYS A 150 7.72 -11.65 -7.42
CA LYS A 150 8.94 -12.39 -7.11
C LYS A 150 9.45 -12.08 -5.71
N GLU A 151 9.55 -10.82 -5.37
CA GLU A 151 9.99 -10.39 -4.05
C GLU A 151 9.03 -10.84 -2.94
N LEU A 152 7.72 -10.78 -3.19
CA LEU A 152 6.68 -11.21 -2.23
C LEU A 152 6.51 -12.76 -2.16
N GLN A 153 7.21 -13.53 -2.97
CA GLN A 153 7.32 -14.99 -2.77
C GLN A 153 8.26 -15.34 -1.63
N GLU A 154 9.31 -14.54 -1.45
CA GLU A 154 10.37 -14.80 -0.48
C GLU A 154 10.19 -13.98 0.81
N LYS A 155 9.41 -12.90 0.77
CA LYS A 155 9.25 -11.93 1.87
C LYS A 155 7.77 -11.58 2.06
N ASP A 156 7.38 -11.28 3.28
CA ASP A 156 6.02 -10.79 3.58
C ASP A 156 5.79 -9.36 3.04
N ARG A 157 6.86 -8.60 2.87
CA ARG A 157 6.85 -7.22 2.37
C ARG A 157 8.02 -6.97 1.44
N TYR A 158 7.76 -6.19 0.40
CA TYR A 158 8.77 -5.67 -0.50
C TYR A 158 8.77 -4.15 -0.45
N SER A 159 9.92 -3.54 -0.24
CA SER A 159 10.03 -2.08 -0.14
C SER A 159 11.22 -1.56 -0.95
N PHE A 160 11.04 -0.38 -1.53
CA PHE A 160 12.12 0.40 -2.14
C PHE A 160 11.85 1.89 -1.97
N SER A 161 12.89 2.70 -2.07
CA SER A 161 12.78 4.15 -2.02
C SER A 161 13.27 4.78 -3.31
N VAL A 162 12.60 5.85 -3.73
CA VAL A 162 12.91 6.61 -4.93
C VAL A 162 12.54 8.07 -4.72
N HIS A 163 13.29 8.97 -5.34
CA HIS A 163 12.91 10.37 -5.33
C HIS A 163 11.76 10.63 -6.29
N GLN A 164 10.86 11.52 -5.86
CA GLN A 164 9.78 12.05 -6.68
C GLN A 164 9.67 13.55 -6.48
N PHE A 165 9.20 14.25 -7.50
CA PHE A 165 8.84 15.66 -7.38
C PHE A 165 7.42 15.77 -6.81
N ASN A 166 7.21 16.64 -5.83
CA ASN A 166 5.89 17.02 -5.36
C ASN A 166 5.23 18.04 -6.32
N LYS A 167 4.03 18.53 -5.99
CA LYS A 167 3.30 19.50 -6.82
C LYS A 167 4.03 20.85 -6.93
N GLU A 168 4.81 21.19 -5.95
CA GLU A 168 5.62 22.39 -5.87
C GLU A 168 6.95 22.26 -6.64
N GLY A 169 7.21 21.05 -7.20
CA GLY A 169 8.44 20.75 -7.93
C GLY A 169 9.64 20.46 -7.01
N GLU A 170 9.40 20.23 -5.73
CA GLU A 170 10.45 19.86 -4.79
C GLU A 170 10.72 18.35 -4.83
N LYS A 171 12.00 17.99 -4.72
CA LYS A 171 12.45 16.59 -4.71
C LYS A 171 12.24 15.98 -3.33
N CYS A 172 11.36 15.01 -3.21
CA CYS A 172 11.01 14.26 -2.00
C CYS A 172 11.45 12.81 -2.11
N LEU A 173 11.84 12.18 -1.02
CA LEU A 173 12.16 10.74 -0.99
C LEU A 173 10.93 9.95 -0.59
N LYS A 174 10.38 9.16 -1.51
CA LYS A 174 9.20 8.33 -1.29
C LYS A 174 9.60 6.88 -1.07
N ASN A 175 9.07 6.28 -0.02
CA ASN A 175 9.21 4.85 0.25
C ASN A 175 7.94 4.13 -0.17
N TYR A 176 8.09 3.17 -1.06
CA TYR A 176 7.05 2.26 -1.50
C TYR A 176 7.15 0.96 -0.72
N THR A 177 6.03 0.47 -0.20
CA THR A 177 5.97 -0.84 0.46
C THR A 177 4.80 -1.63 -0.09
N PHE A 178 5.08 -2.81 -0.63
CA PHE A 178 4.11 -3.74 -1.20
C PHE A 178 3.94 -4.94 -0.29
N PHE A 179 2.72 -5.45 -0.19
CA PHE A 179 2.40 -6.70 0.48
C PHE A 179 1.10 -7.28 -0.08
N TYR A 180 0.93 -8.60 0.04
CA TYR A 180 -0.33 -9.22 -0.35
C TYR A 180 -1.43 -8.93 0.67
N LEU A 181 -2.54 -8.38 0.21
CA LEU A 181 -3.81 -8.41 0.93
C LEU A 181 -4.44 -9.81 0.78
N ASN A 182 -4.40 -10.35 -0.42
CA ASN A 182 -4.86 -11.69 -0.72
C ASN A 182 -3.98 -12.32 -1.82
N LYS A 183 -3.13 -13.26 -1.44
CA LYS A 183 -2.19 -13.93 -2.36
C LYS A 183 -2.90 -14.78 -3.40
N PHE A 184 -4.01 -15.42 -3.04
CA PHE A 184 -4.77 -16.27 -3.93
C PHE A 184 -5.39 -15.52 -5.10
N PHE A 185 -5.86 -14.30 -4.83
CA PHE A 185 -6.46 -13.42 -5.83
C PHE A 185 -5.47 -12.42 -6.44
N ASP A 186 -4.19 -12.54 -6.09
CA ASP A 186 -3.14 -11.61 -6.51
C ASP A 186 -3.50 -10.13 -6.20
N THR A 187 -4.14 -9.92 -5.06
CA THR A 187 -4.49 -8.58 -4.58
C THR A 187 -3.34 -8.06 -3.73
N ILE A 188 -2.68 -7.03 -4.22
CA ILE A 188 -1.51 -6.40 -3.61
C ILE A 188 -1.91 -5.02 -3.10
N VAL A 189 -1.43 -4.66 -1.92
CA VAL A 189 -1.50 -3.29 -1.41
C VAL A 189 -0.13 -2.67 -1.54
N ALA A 190 -0.09 -1.47 -2.09
CA ALA A 190 1.08 -0.61 -2.05
C ALA A 190 0.79 0.60 -1.15
N THR A 191 1.70 0.89 -0.25
CA THR A 191 1.70 2.12 0.54
C THR A 191 2.86 2.99 0.13
N VAL A 192 2.62 4.28 0.00
CA VAL A 192 3.64 5.27 -0.33
C VAL A 192 3.73 6.27 0.81
N GLU A 193 4.92 6.44 1.35
CA GLU A 193 5.22 7.32 2.48
C GLU A 193 6.31 8.31 2.09
N ASP A 194 6.13 9.59 2.42
CA ASP A 194 7.22 10.56 2.36
C ASP A 194 8.15 10.36 3.54
N ILE A 195 9.36 9.96 3.26
CA ILE A 195 10.38 9.73 4.28
C ILE A 195 11.49 10.80 4.24
N THR A 196 11.27 11.90 3.51
CA THR A 196 12.26 12.95 3.30
C THR A 196 12.77 13.50 4.62
N GLU A 197 11.86 13.90 5.51
CA GLU A 197 12.24 14.45 6.82
C GLU A 197 13.00 13.42 7.68
N LYS A 198 12.56 12.15 7.67
CA LYS A 198 13.24 11.08 8.41
C LYS A 198 14.64 10.81 7.89
N PHE A 199 14.82 10.93 6.57
CA PHE A 199 16.12 10.72 5.93
C PHE A 199 17.06 11.93 6.12
N GLU A 200 16.51 13.11 6.37
CA GLU A 200 17.23 14.36 6.60
C GLU A 200 17.67 14.57 8.06
N GLN A 201 17.20 13.69 8.97
CA GLN A 201 17.58 13.73 10.37
C GLN A 201 18.74 12.78 10.67
N ASP A 202 19.60 13.20 11.57
CA ASP A 202 20.62 12.34 12.18
C ASP A 202 19.98 11.51 13.29
N ILE A 203 20.17 10.19 13.24
CA ILE A 203 19.49 9.24 14.14
C ILE A 203 19.92 9.40 15.59
N LEU A 204 21.17 9.82 15.84
CA LEU A 204 21.71 9.95 17.19
C LEU A 204 21.28 11.25 17.86
N THR A 205 21.35 12.35 17.10
CA THR A 205 21.12 13.70 17.65
C THR A 205 19.69 14.20 17.45
N GLY A 206 18.94 13.60 16.53
CA GLY A 206 17.62 14.10 16.10
C GLY A 206 17.66 15.43 15.32
N GLY A 207 18.86 16.01 15.16
CA GLY A 207 19.06 17.21 14.36
C GLY A 207 19.11 16.90 12.86
N TYR A 208 19.20 17.94 12.04
CA TYR A 208 19.39 17.76 10.61
C TYR A 208 20.77 17.17 10.31
N ASN A 209 20.83 16.17 9.47
CA ASN A 209 22.09 15.76 8.84
C ASN A 209 22.49 16.81 7.78
N ARG A 210 23.61 16.59 7.11
CA ARG A 210 24.12 17.54 6.12
C ARG A 210 23.10 17.89 5.03
N GLN A 211 22.36 16.90 4.52
CA GLN A 211 21.38 17.11 3.45
C GLN A 211 20.15 17.87 3.96
N GLY A 212 19.64 17.48 5.12
CA GLY A 212 18.52 18.15 5.77
C GLY A 212 18.84 19.59 6.12
N PHE A 213 20.06 19.87 6.60
CA PHE A 213 20.53 21.21 6.89
C PHE A 213 20.54 22.10 5.63
N ILE A 214 21.15 21.63 4.55
CA ILE A 214 21.23 22.38 3.29
C ILE A 214 19.81 22.72 2.79
N ARG A 215 18.93 21.72 2.74
CA ARG A 215 17.56 21.88 2.25
C ARG A 215 16.75 22.84 3.13
N HIS A 216 16.90 22.72 4.44
CA HIS A 216 16.23 23.62 5.38
C HIS A 216 16.67 25.08 5.22
N VAL A 217 17.97 25.30 5.07
CA VAL A 217 18.53 26.63 4.82
C VAL A 217 18.05 27.19 3.48
N GLU A 218 18.07 26.39 2.41
CA GLU A 218 17.55 26.80 1.10
C GLU A 218 16.08 27.22 1.16
N ARG A 219 15.25 26.49 1.92
CA ARG A 219 13.84 26.84 2.13
C ARG A 219 13.70 28.17 2.85
N ILE A 220 14.39 28.36 3.97
CA ILE A 220 14.38 29.62 4.71
C ILE A 220 14.79 30.80 3.83
N LEU A 221 15.86 30.64 3.03
CA LEU A 221 16.33 31.67 2.13
C LEU A 221 15.38 31.96 0.95
N LYS A 222 14.57 30.99 0.53
CA LYS A 222 13.54 31.20 -0.48
C LYS A 222 12.33 31.96 0.07
N GLU A 223 11.93 31.63 1.30
CA GLU A 223 10.75 32.22 1.95
C GLU A 223 11.04 33.63 2.55
N SER A 224 12.30 33.96 2.72
CA SER A 224 12.72 35.25 3.33
C SER A 224 12.84 36.35 2.30
N GLU A 225 12.22 37.50 2.57
CA GLU A 225 12.38 38.73 1.79
C GLU A 225 13.77 39.36 1.98
N ASP A 226 14.36 39.21 3.19
CA ASP A 226 15.70 39.69 3.51
C ASP A 226 16.67 38.54 3.80
N ARG A 227 17.60 38.33 2.89
CA ARG A 227 18.63 37.26 3.00
C ARG A 227 19.86 37.69 3.79
N THR A 228 19.96 38.98 4.17
CA THR A 228 21.14 39.54 4.86
C THR A 228 21.14 39.29 6.37
N GLY A 229 19.97 38.90 6.93
CA GLY A 229 19.78 38.63 8.37
C GLY A 229 20.25 37.25 8.86
N TYR A 230 20.83 36.42 7.98
CA TYR A 230 21.21 35.06 8.34
C TYR A 230 22.74 34.89 8.39
N ALA A 231 23.20 34.09 9.34
CA ALA A 231 24.58 33.66 9.44
C ALA A 231 24.67 32.15 9.67
N VAL A 232 25.66 31.48 9.10
CA VAL A 232 25.95 30.08 9.35
C VAL A 232 27.17 30.01 10.27
N VAL A 233 27.01 29.32 11.40
CA VAL A 233 28.10 29.10 12.35
C VAL A 233 28.55 27.65 12.25
N PHE A 234 29.83 27.44 11.99
CA PHE A 234 30.47 26.12 12.03
C PHE A 234 31.31 26.01 13.31
N PHE A 235 31.13 24.91 14.01
CA PHE A 235 32.01 24.55 15.12
C PHE A 235 32.37 23.07 15.03
N ASP A 236 33.55 22.74 15.56
CA ASP A 236 34.06 21.38 15.64
C ASP A 236 34.64 21.11 17.02
N ILE A 237 34.49 19.89 17.51
CA ILE A 237 35.05 19.47 18.80
C ILE A 237 36.38 18.80 18.53
N LYS A 238 37.46 19.43 18.98
CA LYS A 238 38.79 18.90 18.83
C LYS A 238 38.93 17.54 19.55
N ASN A 239 39.45 16.57 18.83
CA ASN A 239 39.64 15.19 19.33
C ASN A 239 38.35 14.46 19.72
N PHE A 240 37.18 14.82 19.13
CA PHE A 240 35.89 14.17 19.40
C PHE A 240 35.95 12.65 19.23
N LYS A 241 36.68 12.17 18.22
CA LYS A 241 36.90 10.73 18.01
C LYS A 241 37.56 10.04 19.24
N ALA A 242 38.51 10.68 19.88
CA ALA A 242 39.15 10.14 21.09
C ALA A 242 38.19 10.11 22.30
N VAL A 243 37.25 11.06 22.37
CA VAL A 243 36.19 11.05 23.38
C VAL A 243 35.29 9.84 23.18
N ASN A 244 34.88 9.59 21.95
CA ASN A 244 34.02 8.43 21.61
C ASN A 244 34.73 7.09 21.86
N GLU A 245 36.02 7.00 21.58
CA GLU A 245 36.84 5.79 21.83
C GLU A 245 37.04 5.52 23.34
N LEU A 246 37.15 6.55 24.17
CA LEU A 246 37.38 6.42 25.60
C LEU A 246 36.08 6.25 26.42
N PHE A 247 35.03 6.90 26.04
CA PHE A 247 33.80 7.00 26.84
C PHE A 247 32.56 6.39 26.18
N GLY A 248 32.69 5.89 24.96
CA GLY A 248 31.57 5.36 24.16
C GLY A 248 30.82 6.45 23.40
N THR A 249 30.16 6.04 22.32
CA THR A 249 29.39 6.94 21.45
C THR A 249 28.09 7.48 22.06
N GLU A 250 27.73 7.00 23.26
CA GLU A 250 26.55 7.50 23.99
C GLU A 250 26.88 8.80 24.79
N ILE A 251 28.14 9.09 25.01
CA ILE A 251 28.60 10.27 25.77
C ILE A 251 29.06 11.39 24.81
N GLY A 252 29.53 11.05 23.64
CA GLY A 252 29.94 11.96 22.58
C GLY A 252 28.82 12.20 21.61
#